data_7abb151e2335739a82e1a1b7e7673f60
#
_entry.id   7abb151e2335739a82e1a1b7e7673f60
#
_cell.length_a   1.000
_cell.length_b   1.000
_cell.length_c   1.000
_cell.angle_alpha   90.00
_cell.angle_beta   90.00
_cell.angle_gamma   90.00
#
_symmetry.space_group_name_H-M   'P 1'
#
loop_
_entity.id
_entity.type
_entity.pdbx_description
1 polymer ?
#
loop_
_entity_poly.entity_id
_entity_poly.type
_entity_poly.pdbx_seq_one_letter_code
_entity_poly.pdbx_strand_id
1 'polypeptide(L)'
;RKNISAHYDLGNDFYEAWLDPTMSYSSALEPGEDGLEAAQRRKWDALAARIGAAPKVLEIGCGWGGLAGFLAARGADVTAISLSDEQLAWAAAHHGAGVDFRKQDYRDCEGQFDAIVSVEMVEALGREYWPTFMDCIARNLKPGGRAAIQYIAMRDDLFDAYAKSADFIQAYIFPGGLLIRTSEFRRLAEERGLAWQDQRDFGGDYAATLE
;
A
#
# COMPACT_ATOMS: atom_id res chain seq x y z
N ARG A 1 -3.01 -12.24 10.30
CA ARG A 1 -2.74 -13.28 9.28
C ARG A 1 -4.02 -13.96 8.78
N LYS A 2 -4.90 -14.50 9.63
CA LYS A 2 -6.10 -15.24 9.20
C LYS A 2 -7.13 -14.37 8.45
N ASN A 3 -7.31 -13.12 8.80
CA ASN A 3 -8.31 -12.24 8.20
C ASN A 3 -7.90 -11.74 6.79
N ILE A 4 -6.60 -11.51 6.57
CA ILE A 4 -6.06 -11.09 5.27
C ILE A 4 -6.19 -12.25 4.25
N SER A 5 -5.83 -13.47 4.64
CA SER A 5 -5.98 -14.66 3.80
C SER A 5 -7.44 -14.85 3.37
N ALA A 6 -8.38 -14.81 4.31
CA ALA A 6 -9.80 -15.03 4.02
C ALA A 6 -10.42 -13.97 3.07
N HIS A 7 -9.93 -12.73 3.07
CA HIS A 7 -10.44 -11.69 2.19
C HIS A 7 -10.00 -11.91 0.74
N TYR A 8 -8.75 -12.36 0.52
CA TYR A 8 -8.21 -12.61 -0.82
C TYR A 8 -8.47 -14.02 -1.35
N ASP A 9 -9.02 -14.93 -0.54
CA ASP A 9 -9.41 -16.30 -0.93
C ASP A 9 -10.66 -16.35 -1.84
N LEU A 10 -11.19 -15.20 -2.28
CA LEU A 10 -12.26 -15.13 -3.31
C LEU A 10 -11.75 -15.51 -4.70
N GLY A 11 -10.41 -15.61 -4.87
CA GLY A 11 -9.78 -16.00 -6.12
C GLY A 11 -9.54 -14.85 -7.11
N ASN A 12 -8.52 -14.99 -7.96
CA ASN A 12 -8.15 -13.96 -8.94
C ASN A 12 -9.28 -13.66 -9.92
N ASP A 13 -10.03 -14.68 -10.38
CA ASP A 13 -11.14 -14.54 -11.33
C ASP A 13 -12.21 -13.55 -10.83
N PHE A 14 -12.46 -13.54 -9.51
CA PHE A 14 -13.39 -12.58 -8.90
C PHE A 14 -12.90 -11.14 -9.04
N TYR A 15 -11.62 -10.90 -8.77
CA TYR A 15 -11.04 -9.56 -8.84
C TYR A 15 -10.84 -9.09 -10.28
N GLU A 16 -10.45 -9.97 -11.20
CA GLU A 16 -10.32 -9.69 -12.64
C GLU A 16 -11.65 -9.25 -13.27
N ALA A 17 -12.78 -9.66 -12.70
CA ALA A 17 -14.10 -9.32 -13.23
C ALA A 17 -14.47 -7.84 -13.08
N TRP A 18 -13.83 -7.09 -12.18
CA TRP A 18 -14.19 -5.70 -11.89
C TRP A 18 -13.00 -4.75 -11.63
N LEU A 19 -11.79 -5.26 -11.38
CA LEU A 19 -10.60 -4.43 -11.36
C LEU A 19 -10.16 -4.06 -12.78
N ASP A 20 -9.39 -2.98 -12.89
CA ASP A 20 -8.72 -2.64 -14.13
C ASP A 20 -7.61 -3.66 -14.50
N PRO A 21 -7.10 -3.66 -15.75
CA PRO A 21 -6.08 -4.63 -16.17
C PRO A 21 -4.80 -4.65 -15.34
N THR A 22 -4.53 -3.61 -14.56
CA THR A 22 -3.36 -3.55 -13.66
C THR A 22 -3.58 -4.32 -12.37
N MET A 23 -4.78 -4.82 -12.12
CA MET A 23 -5.19 -5.46 -10.87
C MET A 23 -4.90 -4.59 -9.63
N SER A 24 -5.11 -3.27 -9.74
CA SER A 24 -4.90 -2.34 -8.64
C SER A 24 -6.12 -2.24 -7.75
N TYR A 25 -6.11 -2.93 -6.61
CA TYR A 25 -7.17 -2.86 -5.60
C TYR A 25 -6.90 -1.74 -4.60
N SER A 26 -6.99 -0.50 -5.08
CA SER A 26 -6.77 0.71 -4.28
C SER A 26 -7.25 1.95 -5.06
N SER A 27 -7.45 3.07 -4.35
CA SER A 27 -7.84 4.32 -5.00
C SER A 27 -6.85 4.71 -6.11
N ALA A 28 -7.37 5.03 -7.27
CA ALA A 28 -6.62 5.64 -8.37
C ALA A 28 -6.38 7.14 -8.10
N LEU A 29 -5.57 7.78 -8.93
CA LEU A 29 -5.30 9.22 -8.86
C LEU A 29 -5.92 9.93 -10.08
N GLU A 30 -6.80 10.89 -9.81
CA GLU A 30 -7.50 11.67 -10.84
C GLU A 30 -8.17 10.78 -11.91
N PRO A 31 -9.11 9.87 -11.52
CA PRO A 31 -9.89 9.11 -12.50
C PRO A 31 -10.62 10.06 -13.44
N GLY A 32 -10.60 9.75 -14.73
CA GLY A 32 -11.19 10.59 -15.75
C GLY A 32 -11.61 9.79 -16.99
N GLU A 33 -11.91 10.49 -18.08
CA GLU A 33 -12.37 9.90 -19.36
C GLU A 33 -11.35 8.94 -20.00
N ASP A 34 -10.08 9.05 -19.63
CA ASP A 34 -8.99 8.17 -20.10
C ASP A 34 -8.94 6.80 -19.40
N GLY A 35 -9.86 6.58 -18.47
CA GLY A 35 -10.09 5.28 -17.84
C GLY A 35 -9.28 5.00 -16.59
N LEU A 36 -9.69 3.94 -15.88
CA LEU A 36 -9.14 3.59 -14.57
C LEU A 36 -7.67 3.15 -14.65
N GLU A 37 -7.27 2.41 -15.69
CA GLU A 37 -5.87 2.02 -15.86
C GLU A 37 -4.93 3.23 -15.93
N ALA A 38 -5.30 4.25 -16.70
CA ALA A 38 -4.52 5.48 -16.81
C ALA A 38 -4.40 6.19 -15.44
N ALA A 39 -5.48 6.23 -14.68
CA ALA A 39 -5.50 6.80 -13.34
C ALA A 39 -4.64 6.01 -12.34
N GLN A 40 -4.62 4.67 -12.43
CA GLN A 40 -3.73 3.83 -11.64
C GLN A 40 -2.26 4.09 -11.98
N ARG A 41 -1.94 4.24 -13.28
CA ARG A 41 -0.58 4.58 -13.72
C ARG A 41 -0.14 5.97 -13.25
N ARG A 42 -1.03 6.98 -13.24
CA ARG A 42 -0.75 8.30 -12.65
C ARG A 42 -0.41 8.20 -11.16
N LYS A 43 -1.11 7.36 -10.42
CA LYS A 43 -0.80 7.07 -9.02
C LYS A 43 0.62 6.51 -8.86
N TRP A 44 0.98 5.53 -9.68
CA TRP A 44 2.32 4.94 -9.64
C TRP A 44 3.42 5.95 -10.02
N ASP A 45 3.17 6.79 -11.01
CA ASP A 45 4.07 7.90 -11.37
C ASP A 45 4.25 8.88 -10.20
N ALA A 46 3.17 9.23 -9.50
CA ALA A 46 3.22 10.11 -8.34
C ALA A 46 4.01 9.50 -7.16
N LEU A 47 3.88 8.19 -6.93
CA LEU A 47 4.67 7.47 -5.92
C LEU A 47 6.15 7.40 -6.34
N ALA A 48 6.44 7.05 -7.60
CA ALA A 48 7.78 6.98 -8.14
C ALA A 48 8.48 8.35 -8.09
N ALA A 49 7.78 9.43 -8.39
CA ALA A 49 8.32 10.79 -8.27
C ALA A 49 8.74 11.14 -6.85
N ARG A 50 7.98 10.70 -5.83
CA ARG A 50 8.29 10.93 -4.42
C ARG A 50 9.52 10.19 -3.94
N ILE A 51 9.70 8.94 -4.37
CA ILE A 51 10.89 8.16 -3.99
C ILE A 51 12.12 8.56 -4.82
N GLY A 52 11.94 9.16 -5.99
CA GLY A 52 13.03 9.57 -6.87
C GLY A 52 13.78 8.37 -7.47
N ALA A 53 15.04 8.59 -7.87
CA ALA A 53 15.90 7.53 -8.39
C ALA A 53 16.36 6.64 -7.22
N ALA A 54 15.66 5.55 -6.97
CA ALA A 54 15.94 4.61 -5.90
C ALA A 54 16.34 3.25 -6.51
N PRO A 55 17.65 2.88 -6.46
CA PRO A 55 18.14 1.63 -7.04
C PRO A 55 17.53 0.38 -6.39
N LYS A 56 17.26 0.40 -5.09
CA LYS A 56 16.70 -0.73 -4.35
C LYS A 56 15.45 -0.32 -3.60
N VAL A 57 14.33 -0.94 -3.97
CA VAL A 57 13.00 -0.59 -3.44
C VAL A 57 12.37 -1.78 -2.72
N LEU A 58 11.74 -1.52 -1.57
CA LEU A 58 10.84 -2.45 -0.91
C LEU A 58 9.39 -2.01 -1.13
N GLU A 59 8.54 -2.90 -1.64
CA GLU A 59 7.10 -2.73 -1.62
C GLU A 59 6.46 -3.58 -0.53
N ILE A 60 5.75 -2.94 0.41
CA ILE A 60 5.05 -3.61 1.51
C ILE A 60 3.57 -3.72 1.17
N GLY A 61 3.07 -4.94 0.99
CA GLY A 61 1.70 -5.19 0.58
C GLY A 61 1.52 -5.03 -0.93
N CYS A 62 2.28 -5.78 -1.72
CA CYS A 62 2.35 -5.60 -3.17
C CYS A 62 1.09 -6.03 -3.95
N GLY A 63 0.12 -6.69 -3.32
CA GLY A 63 -1.04 -7.20 -4.02
C GLY A 63 -0.66 -8.06 -5.23
N TRP A 64 -1.22 -7.76 -6.39
CA TRP A 64 -0.91 -8.43 -7.67
C TRP A 64 0.36 -7.88 -8.38
N GLY A 65 1.14 -7.03 -7.72
CA GLY A 65 2.49 -6.66 -8.16
C GLY A 65 2.57 -5.57 -9.24
N GLY A 66 1.48 -4.89 -9.55
CA GLY A 66 1.46 -3.87 -10.61
C GLY A 66 2.46 -2.74 -10.38
N LEU A 67 2.51 -2.17 -9.17
CA LEU A 67 3.48 -1.11 -8.82
C LEU A 67 4.92 -1.66 -8.80
N ALA A 68 5.13 -2.88 -8.26
CA ALA A 68 6.45 -3.51 -8.27
C ALA A 68 6.99 -3.65 -9.70
N GLY A 69 6.19 -4.21 -10.62
CA GLY A 69 6.54 -4.35 -12.03
C GLY A 69 6.81 -3.01 -12.70
N PHE A 70 6.00 -2.00 -12.41
CA PHE A 70 6.19 -0.64 -12.92
C PHE A 70 7.52 -0.01 -12.46
N LEU A 71 7.91 -0.20 -11.22
CA LEU A 71 9.20 0.30 -10.69
C LEU A 71 10.38 -0.50 -11.26
N ALA A 72 10.26 -1.82 -11.38
CA ALA A 72 11.28 -2.67 -12.00
C ALA A 72 11.53 -2.31 -13.48
N ALA A 73 10.46 -2.03 -14.24
CA ALA A 73 10.58 -1.58 -15.62
C ALA A 73 11.32 -0.24 -15.76
N ARG A 74 11.42 0.54 -14.69
CA ARG A 74 12.21 1.78 -14.58
C ARG A 74 13.64 1.56 -14.06
N GLY A 75 14.05 0.31 -13.88
CA GLY A 75 15.42 -0.08 -13.51
C GLY A 75 15.66 -0.22 -12.00
N ALA A 76 14.62 -0.23 -11.18
CA ALA A 76 14.75 -0.52 -9.75
C ALA A 76 14.89 -2.04 -9.50
N ASP A 77 15.75 -2.43 -8.55
CA ASP A 77 15.78 -3.75 -7.93
C ASP A 77 14.68 -3.78 -6.84
N VAL A 78 13.57 -4.45 -7.15
CA VAL A 78 12.37 -4.42 -6.30
C VAL A 78 12.22 -5.71 -5.53
N THR A 79 12.16 -5.61 -4.21
CA THR A 79 11.64 -6.66 -3.32
C THR A 79 10.20 -6.32 -2.98
N ALA A 80 9.27 -7.23 -3.28
CA ALA A 80 7.83 -7.02 -3.09
C ALA A 80 7.25 -8.11 -2.20
N ILE A 81 6.63 -7.72 -1.09
CA ILE A 81 6.14 -8.66 -0.07
C ILE A 81 4.62 -8.65 0.06
N SER A 82 4.03 -9.84 0.18
CA SER A 82 2.62 -10.07 0.49
C SER A 82 2.46 -11.33 1.34
N LEU A 83 1.27 -11.53 1.91
CA LEU A 83 0.89 -12.75 2.64
C LEU A 83 0.01 -13.69 1.81
N SER A 84 -0.51 -13.25 0.66
CA SER A 84 -1.37 -14.03 -0.21
C SER A 84 -0.56 -14.82 -1.23
N ASP A 85 -0.68 -16.15 -1.19
CA ASP A 85 -0.05 -17.04 -2.18
C ASP A 85 -0.61 -16.83 -3.58
N GLU A 86 -1.91 -16.60 -3.71
CA GLU A 86 -2.59 -16.39 -4.99
C GLU A 86 -2.14 -15.09 -5.66
N GLN A 87 -2.10 -14.00 -4.89
CA GLN A 87 -1.59 -12.71 -5.39
C GLN A 87 -0.14 -12.82 -5.85
N LEU A 88 0.71 -13.45 -5.04
CA LEU A 88 2.14 -13.61 -5.37
C LEU A 88 2.36 -14.51 -6.59
N ALA A 89 1.59 -15.59 -6.75
CA ALA A 89 1.67 -16.45 -7.92
C ALA A 89 1.27 -15.68 -9.20
N TRP A 90 0.18 -14.91 -9.14
CA TRP A 90 -0.26 -14.05 -10.23
C TRP A 90 0.79 -12.97 -10.56
N ALA A 91 1.28 -12.28 -9.53
CA ALA A 91 2.31 -11.24 -9.67
C ALA A 91 3.59 -11.77 -10.31
N ALA A 92 4.08 -12.92 -9.88
CA ALA A 92 5.27 -13.56 -10.46
C ALA A 92 5.07 -13.96 -11.93
N ALA A 93 3.87 -14.40 -12.30
CA ALA A 93 3.55 -14.76 -13.69
C ALA A 93 3.50 -13.54 -14.62
N HIS A 94 3.04 -12.37 -14.14
CA HIS A 94 2.80 -11.19 -14.96
C HIS A 94 3.91 -10.13 -14.84
N HIS A 95 4.61 -10.07 -13.71
CA HIS A 95 5.59 -9.02 -13.38
C HIS A 95 6.94 -9.58 -12.89
N GLY A 96 7.21 -10.88 -13.04
CA GLY A 96 8.38 -11.54 -12.48
C GLY A 96 9.74 -11.05 -13.00
N ALA A 97 9.77 -10.32 -14.11
CA ALA A 97 11.02 -9.79 -14.63
C ALA A 97 11.52 -8.60 -13.78
N GLY A 98 12.60 -8.83 -13.01
CA GLY A 98 13.23 -7.78 -12.18
C GLY A 98 12.57 -7.51 -10.82
N VAL A 99 11.64 -8.36 -10.39
CA VAL A 99 11.00 -8.26 -9.08
C VAL A 99 11.22 -9.54 -8.27
N ASP A 100 11.67 -9.38 -7.04
CA ASP A 100 11.78 -10.46 -6.05
C ASP A 100 10.50 -10.51 -5.19
N PHE A 101 9.53 -11.32 -5.63
CA PHE A 101 8.27 -11.52 -4.92
C PHE A 101 8.45 -12.52 -3.77
N ARG A 102 8.06 -12.11 -2.55
CA ARG A 102 8.24 -12.93 -1.34
C ARG A 102 6.95 -13.06 -0.54
N LYS A 103 6.64 -14.28 -0.10
CA LYS A 103 5.65 -14.50 0.96
C LYS A 103 6.28 -14.15 2.29
N GLN A 104 6.13 -12.91 2.73
CA GLN A 104 6.77 -12.42 3.93
C GLN A 104 5.88 -11.44 4.68
N ASP A 105 5.85 -11.58 6.01
CA ASP A 105 5.24 -10.59 6.89
C ASP A 105 6.18 -9.38 7.03
N TYR A 106 5.65 -8.17 6.92
CA TYR A 106 6.45 -6.94 7.04
C TYR A 106 7.18 -6.83 8.38
N ARG A 107 6.65 -7.46 9.44
CA ARG A 107 7.27 -7.49 10.77
C ARG A 107 8.61 -8.22 10.78
N ASP A 108 8.72 -9.21 9.93
CA ASP A 108 9.91 -10.08 9.80
C ASP A 108 10.81 -9.62 8.63
N CYS A 109 10.49 -8.49 7.98
CA CYS A 109 11.27 -7.96 6.88
C CYS A 109 12.55 -7.30 7.40
N GLU A 110 13.68 -7.71 6.87
CA GLU A 110 15.01 -7.15 7.14
C GLU A 110 15.72 -6.82 5.84
N GLY A 111 16.34 -5.66 5.79
CA GLY A 111 17.09 -5.20 4.63
C GLY A 111 17.49 -3.75 4.74
N GLN A 112 18.12 -3.24 3.70
CA GLN A 112 18.45 -1.83 3.56
C GLN A 112 18.06 -1.38 2.16
N PHE A 113 17.04 -0.53 2.07
CA PHE A 113 16.43 -0.07 0.84
C PHE A 113 16.64 1.43 0.65
N ASP A 114 16.81 1.87 -0.58
CA ASP A 114 16.89 3.28 -0.95
C ASP A 114 15.52 3.94 -0.89
N ALA A 115 14.48 3.14 -1.16
CA ALA A 115 13.11 3.58 -0.96
C ALA A 115 12.19 2.46 -0.46
N ILE A 116 11.08 2.86 0.17
CA ILE A 116 9.98 1.98 0.57
C ILE A 116 8.67 2.54 0.04
N VAL A 117 7.85 1.69 -0.57
CA VAL A 117 6.50 2.04 -1.01
C VAL A 117 5.47 1.10 -0.36
N SER A 118 4.29 1.62 -0.08
CA SER A 118 3.15 0.82 0.37
C SER A 118 1.86 1.52 -0.02
N VAL A 119 0.89 0.75 -0.52
CA VAL A 119 -0.39 1.28 -0.98
C VAL A 119 -1.52 0.56 -0.26
N GLU A 120 -2.31 1.32 0.51
CA GLU A 120 -3.52 0.87 1.22
C GLU A 120 -3.34 -0.45 1.98
N MET A 121 -2.29 -0.50 2.82
CA MET A 121 -1.99 -1.65 3.65
C MET A 121 -2.22 -1.38 5.14
N VAL A 122 -1.99 -0.15 5.60
CA VAL A 122 -2.07 0.22 7.03
C VAL A 122 -3.50 0.09 7.57
N GLU A 123 -4.51 0.24 6.71
CA GLU A 123 -5.93 0.11 7.02
C GLU A 123 -6.32 -1.30 7.45
N ALA A 124 -5.63 -2.30 6.92
CA ALA A 124 -5.83 -3.71 7.28
C ALA A 124 -5.19 -4.06 8.64
N LEU A 125 -4.46 -3.13 9.25
CA LEU A 125 -3.82 -3.31 10.55
C LEU A 125 -4.72 -2.80 11.67
N GLY A 126 -4.76 -3.52 12.78
CA GLY A 126 -5.29 -2.99 14.04
C GLY A 126 -4.37 -1.89 14.59
N ARG A 127 -4.95 -0.98 15.38
CA ARG A 127 -4.24 0.19 15.94
C ARG A 127 -2.95 -0.19 16.67
N GLU A 128 -2.94 -1.33 17.33
CA GLU A 128 -1.80 -1.87 18.05
C GLU A 128 -0.60 -2.18 17.15
N TYR A 129 -0.80 -2.36 15.84
CA TYR A 129 0.25 -2.68 14.87
C TYR A 129 0.79 -1.47 14.10
N TRP A 130 0.17 -0.30 14.17
CA TRP A 130 0.66 0.92 13.49
C TRP A 130 2.08 1.30 13.89
N PRO A 131 2.45 1.28 15.19
CA PRO A 131 3.85 1.48 15.59
C PRO A 131 4.80 0.48 14.94
N THR A 132 4.44 -0.81 14.90
CA THR A 132 5.27 -1.87 14.32
C THR A 132 5.44 -1.70 12.81
N PHE A 133 4.42 -1.18 12.11
CA PHE A 133 4.53 -0.85 10.68
C PHE A 133 5.55 0.27 10.44
N MET A 134 5.50 1.32 11.25
CA MET A 134 6.49 2.40 11.19
C MET A 134 7.90 1.96 11.61
N ASP A 135 8.00 1.04 12.58
CA ASP A 135 9.28 0.42 12.95
C ASP A 135 9.89 -0.35 11.78
N CYS A 136 9.07 -1.06 11.01
CA CYS A 136 9.51 -1.75 9.81
C CYS A 136 10.06 -0.77 8.77
N ILE A 137 9.36 0.32 8.49
CA ILE A 137 9.81 1.34 7.54
C ILE A 137 11.13 1.96 8.01
N ALA A 138 11.19 2.43 9.25
CA ALA A 138 12.39 3.10 9.79
C ALA A 138 13.62 2.17 9.81
N ARG A 139 13.43 0.90 10.17
CA ARG A 139 14.50 -0.10 10.25
C ARG A 139 15.09 -0.47 8.90
N ASN A 140 14.23 -0.53 7.86
CA ASN A 140 14.61 -1.00 6.54
C ASN A 140 15.00 0.12 5.58
N LEU A 141 14.73 1.38 5.90
CA LEU A 141 15.08 2.51 5.07
C LEU A 141 16.52 2.96 5.36
N LYS A 142 17.34 3.09 4.31
CA LYS A 142 18.69 3.64 4.43
C LYS A 142 18.67 5.10 4.91
N PRO A 143 19.71 5.59 5.56
CA PRO A 143 19.86 7.03 5.80
C PRO A 143 19.74 7.83 4.51
N GLY A 144 18.89 8.86 4.49
CA GLY A 144 18.58 9.65 3.29
C GLY A 144 17.61 9.00 2.30
N GLY A 145 17.19 7.75 2.55
CA GLY A 145 16.16 7.08 1.77
C GLY A 145 14.77 7.71 1.93
N ARG A 146 13.83 7.34 1.08
CA ARG A 146 12.47 7.91 1.06
C ARG A 146 11.41 6.83 1.14
N ALA A 147 10.35 7.09 1.93
CA ALA A 147 9.15 6.28 1.94
C ALA A 147 7.99 7.05 1.30
N ALA A 148 7.26 6.41 0.40
CA ALA A 148 6.02 6.95 -0.17
C ALA A 148 4.87 5.99 0.14
N ILE A 149 3.95 6.44 0.98
CA ILE A 149 2.87 5.62 1.53
C ILE A 149 1.52 6.22 1.14
N GLN A 150 0.71 5.45 0.42
CA GLN A 150 -0.71 5.76 0.23
C GLN A 150 -1.53 5.04 1.28
N TYR A 151 -2.44 5.75 1.92
CA TYR A 151 -3.35 5.18 2.91
C TYR A 151 -4.66 5.96 2.98
N ILE A 152 -5.71 5.30 3.47
CA ILE A 152 -7.00 5.95 3.72
C ILE A 152 -6.97 6.53 5.13
N ALA A 153 -7.16 7.84 5.23
CA ALA A 153 -7.15 8.55 6.50
C ALA A 153 -8.54 8.89 6.99
N MET A 154 -8.77 8.74 8.29
CA MET A 154 -9.91 9.34 8.96
C MET A 154 -9.57 10.78 9.38
N ARG A 155 -10.50 11.70 9.20
CA ARG A 155 -10.37 13.07 9.71
C ARG A 155 -10.14 13.06 11.22
N ASP A 156 -9.23 13.91 11.70
CA ASP A 156 -8.83 13.96 13.11
C ASP A 156 -10.00 14.25 14.05
N ASP A 157 -10.91 15.14 13.65
CA ASP A 157 -12.09 15.52 14.43
C ASP A 157 -13.17 14.43 14.51
N LEU A 158 -13.18 13.48 13.59
CA LEU A 158 -14.12 12.36 13.55
C LEU A 158 -13.56 11.06 14.12
N PHE A 159 -12.25 10.98 14.26
CA PHE A 159 -11.54 9.73 14.59
C PHE A 159 -12.01 9.07 15.90
N ASP A 160 -12.19 9.85 16.96
CA ASP A 160 -12.55 9.30 18.27
C ASP A 160 -13.98 8.71 18.31
N ALA A 161 -14.89 9.23 17.50
CA ALA A 161 -16.24 8.68 17.31
C ALA A 161 -16.18 7.42 16.44
N TYR A 162 -15.45 7.49 15.32
CA TYR A 162 -15.24 6.38 14.39
C TYR A 162 -14.59 5.17 15.08
N ALA A 163 -13.54 5.37 15.86
CA ALA A 163 -12.81 4.28 16.52
C ALA A 163 -13.62 3.55 17.62
N LYS A 164 -14.74 4.12 18.07
CA LYS A 164 -15.67 3.52 19.06
C LYS A 164 -16.84 2.80 18.43
N SER A 165 -17.04 2.92 17.13
CA SER A 165 -18.12 2.29 16.37
C SER A 165 -17.53 1.30 15.36
N ALA A 166 -18.25 0.22 15.07
CA ALA A 166 -17.93 -0.64 13.94
C ALA A 166 -18.86 -0.25 12.79
N ASP A 167 -18.29 0.17 11.66
CA ASP A 167 -19.03 0.36 10.43
C ASP A 167 -19.19 -0.95 9.65
N PHE A 168 -19.88 -0.88 8.49
CA PHE A 168 -20.06 -2.05 7.63
C PHE A 168 -18.72 -2.62 7.14
N ILE A 169 -17.76 -1.78 6.80
CA ILE A 169 -16.45 -2.19 6.28
C ILE A 169 -15.67 -2.93 7.36
N GLN A 170 -15.62 -2.39 8.59
CA GLN A 170 -14.96 -3.04 9.72
C GLN A 170 -15.64 -4.35 10.14
N ALA A 171 -16.97 -4.42 10.02
CA ALA A 171 -17.72 -5.60 10.45
C ALA A 171 -17.63 -6.76 9.45
N TYR A 172 -17.64 -6.47 8.13
CA TYR A 172 -17.86 -7.49 7.11
C TYR A 172 -16.76 -7.59 6.05
N ILE A 173 -16.01 -6.53 5.78
CA ILE A 173 -15.02 -6.50 4.69
C ILE A 173 -13.61 -6.65 5.25
N PHE A 174 -13.22 -5.81 6.20
CA PHE A 174 -11.90 -5.83 6.85
C PHE A 174 -12.03 -5.96 8.38
N PRO A 175 -12.41 -7.13 8.91
CA PRO A 175 -12.57 -7.32 10.35
C PRO A 175 -11.26 -7.03 11.11
N GLY A 176 -11.34 -6.07 12.04
CA GLY A 176 -10.19 -5.61 12.83
C GLY A 176 -9.34 -4.52 12.15
N GLY A 177 -9.69 -4.09 10.94
CA GLY A 177 -9.11 -2.92 10.30
C GLY A 177 -9.57 -1.62 10.96
N LEU A 178 -8.72 -0.60 10.93
CA LEU A 178 -9.04 0.74 11.43
C LEU A 178 -8.32 1.79 10.60
N LEU A 179 -9.05 2.77 10.08
CA LEU A 179 -8.45 3.90 9.39
C LEU A 179 -7.69 4.77 10.39
N ILE A 180 -6.45 5.10 10.07
CA ILE A 180 -5.61 5.94 10.91
C ILE A 180 -5.87 7.43 10.62
N ARG A 181 -5.73 8.29 11.62
CA ARG A 181 -5.74 9.74 11.39
C ARG A 181 -4.36 10.24 11.02
N THR A 182 -4.30 11.24 10.15
CA THR A 182 -3.03 11.77 9.61
C THR A 182 -2.09 12.28 10.71
N SER A 183 -2.61 12.94 11.74
CA SER A 183 -1.80 13.42 12.86
C SER A 183 -1.11 12.28 13.62
N GLU A 184 -1.78 11.15 13.82
CA GLU A 184 -1.19 9.98 14.48
C GLU A 184 -0.17 9.28 13.59
N PHE A 185 -0.45 9.15 12.29
CA PHE A 185 0.48 8.56 11.33
C PHE A 185 1.78 9.36 11.24
N ARG A 186 1.67 10.69 11.14
CA ARG A 186 2.81 11.60 11.15
C ARG A 186 3.60 11.52 12.44
N ARG A 187 2.95 11.56 13.61
CA ARG A 187 3.60 11.43 14.91
C ARG A 187 4.41 10.13 15.03
N LEU A 188 3.82 8.99 14.60
CA LEU A 188 4.49 7.69 14.61
C LEU A 188 5.74 7.65 13.72
N ALA A 189 5.71 8.33 12.57
CA ALA A 189 6.86 8.46 11.68
C ALA A 189 7.97 9.33 12.32
N GLU A 190 7.61 10.51 12.83
CA GLU A 190 8.55 11.46 13.43
C GLU A 190 9.22 10.88 14.69
N GLU A 191 8.50 10.13 15.54
CA GLU A 191 9.04 9.44 16.71
C GLU A 191 10.13 8.40 16.35
N ARG A 192 10.20 7.97 15.08
CA ARG A 192 11.17 7.00 14.56
C ARG A 192 12.24 7.64 13.68
N GLY A 193 12.32 8.98 13.73
CA GLY A 193 13.33 9.74 12.99
C GLY A 193 13.04 9.89 11.49
N LEU A 194 11.81 9.54 11.05
CA LEU A 194 11.36 9.78 9.69
C LEU A 194 10.83 11.21 9.57
N ALA A 195 11.43 12.01 8.68
CA ALA A 195 10.99 13.38 8.44
C ALA A 195 9.80 13.41 7.49
N TRP A 196 8.68 14.02 7.91
CA TRP A 196 7.52 14.24 7.04
C TRP A 196 7.86 15.27 5.97
N GLN A 197 7.82 14.89 4.69
CA GLN A 197 8.25 15.74 3.58
C GLN A 197 7.08 16.47 2.92
N ASP A 198 6.11 15.72 2.42
CA ASP A 198 4.92 16.25 1.76
C ASP A 198 3.69 15.36 2.02
N GLN A 199 2.53 15.88 1.65
CA GLN A 199 1.25 15.17 1.70
C GLN A 199 0.38 15.65 0.53
N ARG A 200 -0.35 14.71 -0.07
CA ARG A 200 -1.41 15.02 -1.02
C ARG A 200 -2.66 14.28 -0.62
N ASP A 201 -3.73 15.01 -0.39
CA ASP A 201 -5.04 14.47 -0.11
C ASP A 201 -5.83 14.34 -1.43
N PHE A 202 -6.40 13.16 -1.69
CA PHE A 202 -7.20 12.88 -2.88
C PHE A 202 -8.40 11.96 -2.57
N GLY A 203 -9.00 12.12 -1.40
CA GLY A 203 -10.15 11.31 -0.95
C GLY A 203 -11.35 11.36 -1.90
N GLY A 204 -11.52 12.42 -2.68
CA GLY A 204 -12.54 12.50 -3.72
C GLY A 204 -12.34 11.49 -4.86
N ASP A 205 -11.09 11.15 -5.17
CA ASP A 205 -10.74 10.21 -6.23
C ASP A 205 -11.13 8.77 -5.86
N TYR A 206 -11.25 8.47 -4.55
CA TYR A 206 -11.68 7.16 -4.08
C TYR A 206 -13.12 6.85 -4.54
N ALA A 207 -14.02 7.81 -4.42
CA ALA A 207 -15.40 7.64 -4.89
C ALA A 207 -15.45 7.45 -6.42
N ALA A 208 -14.71 8.26 -7.16
CA ALA A 208 -14.62 8.15 -8.63
C ALA A 208 -13.92 6.87 -9.11
N THR A 209 -13.08 6.27 -8.27
CA THR A 209 -12.44 4.96 -8.58
C THR A 209 -13.47 3.81 -8.52
N LEU A 210 -14.53 3.96 -7.72
CA LEU A 210 -15.56 2.94 -7.51
C LEU A 210 -16.74 3.05 -8.48
N GLU A 211 -16.86 4.13 -9.25
CA GLU A 211 -17.89 4.36 -10.29
C GLU A 211 -17.53 3.66 -11.60
#